data_fb81c9a2b27a20a954f3d0f602d0df6a
#
_entry.id   fb81c9a2b27a20a954f3d0f602d0df6a
#
_cell.length_a   1.000
_cell.length_b   1.000
_cell.length_c   1.000
_cell.angle_alpha   90.00
_cell.angle_beta   90.00
_cell.angle_gamma   90.00
#
_symmetry.space_group_name_H-M   'P 1'
#
loop_
_entity.id
_entity.type
_entity.pdbx_description
1 polymer ?
#
loop_
_entity_poly.entity_id
_entity_poly.type
_entity_poly.pdbx_seq_one_letter_code
_entity_poly.pdbx_strand_id
1 'polypeptide(L)'
;MDSHVYKKAANRLPAMAGIQIIRFNTRGTESEAGKSDGEFDQGRNEKLDVLAAIDYCFDQLNVKDLYVVGWSFGTELALKYAHDARIKALILLSPPLIATSDEDLAFWAKDGRPIIALVPEHDDYLKPEAARVRFSKVPNVKEIDVPGAKHLWVGEPMVYLVLSEIVKVIAPSRLPLPEEI
;
A
#
# COMPACT_ATOMS: atom_id res chain seq x y z
N MET A 1 -6.26 10.47 0.91
CA MET A 1 -7.23 9.76 1.82
C MET A 1 -8.53 9.39 1.14
N ASP A 2 -8.97 10.15 0.16
CA ASP A 2 -10.32 10.02 -0.42
C ASP A 2 -10.44 8.98 -1.52
N SER A 3 -9.37 8.25 -1.79
CA SER A 3 -9.42 7.07 -2.64
C SER A 3 -10.49 6.08 -2.16
N HIS A 4 -11.33 5.61 -3.08
CA HIS A 4 -12.44 4.72 -2.74
C HIS A 4 -11.97 3.41 -2.09
N VAL A 5 -10.82 2.86 -2.50
CA VAL A 5 -10.25 1.65 -1.89
C VAL A 5 -9.87 1.92 -0.43
N TYR A 6 -9.18 3.03 -0.15
CA TYR A 6 -8.78 3.38 1.21
C TYR A 6 -9.98 3.73 2.10
N LYS A 7 -11.00 4.44 1.55
CA LYS A 7 -12.24 4.70 2.29
C LYS A 7 -12.94 3.39 2.65
N LYS A 8 -13.07 2.46 1.70
CA LYS A 8 -13.71 1.17 1.94
C LYS A 8 -12.90 0.29 2.89
N ALA A 9 -11.58 0.26 2.77
CA ALA A 9 -10.72 -0.43 3.74
C ALA A 9 -10.97 0.08 5.16
N ALA A 10 -10.94 1.41 5.37
CA ALA A 10 -11.12 2.01 6.68
C ALA A 10 -12.53 1.79 7.26
N ASN A 11 -13.55 1.72 6.42
CA ASN A 11 -14.92 1.52 6.87
C ASN A 11 -15.24 0.03 7.14
N ARG A 12 -14.62 -0.89 6.40
CA ARG A 12 -14.99 -2.31 6.40
C ARG A 12 -14.06 -3.19 7.22
N LEU A 13 -12.75 -3.05 7.09
CA LEU A 13 -11.80 -3.97 7.72
C LEU A 13 -11.83 -3.98 9.24
N PRO A 14 -12.13 -2.89 9.96
CA PRO A 14 -12.30 -2.95 11.41
C PRO A 14 -13.43 -3.90 11.83
N ALA A 15 -14.57 -3.84 11.17
CA ALA A 15 -15.71 -4.71 11.47
C ALA A 15 -15.52 -6.13 10.94
N MET A 16 -15.03 -6.29 9.71
CA MET A 16 -14.91 -7.59 9.04
C MET A 16 -13.74 -8.44 9.57
N ALA A 17 -12.62 -7.81 9.89
CA ALA A 17 -11.38 -8.52 10.18
C ALA A 17 -10.67 -8.08 11.47
N GLY A 18 -11.20 -7.07 12.19
CA GLY A 18 -10.55 -6.51 13.37
C GLY A 18 -9.26 -5.73 13.07
N ILE A 19 -9.07 -5.30 11.83
CA ILE A 19 -7.89 -4.56 11.40
C ILE A 19 -8.17 -3.06 11.51
N GLN A 20 -7.40 -2.36 12.32
CA GLN A 20 -7.47 -0.90 12.39
C GLN A 20 -6.74 -0.27 11.21
N ILE A 21 -7.33 0.79 10.64
CA ILE A 21 -6.79 1.48 9.47
C ILE A 21 -6.51 2.94 9.81
N ILE A 22 -5.28 3.35 9.58
CA ILE A 22 -4.86 4.74 9.62
C ILE A 22 -4.66 5.20 8.19
N ARG A 23 -5.26 6.33 7.84
CA ARG A 23 -5.10 6.98 6.54
C ARG A 23 -4.62 8.41 6.76
N PHE A 24 -3.70 8.84 5.96
CA PHE A 24 -3.23 10.23 5.98
C PHE A 24 -3.10 10.77 4.56
N ASN A 25 -3.14 12.07 4.41
CA ASN A 25 -2.75 12.78 3.19
C ASN A 25 -1.28 13.18 3.33
N THR A 26 -0.54 13.02 2.26
CA THR A 26 0.76 13.67 2.16
C THR A 26 0.59 15.19 1.97
N ARG A 27 1.66 15.93 2.18
CA ARG A 27 1.69 17.39 2.03
C ARG A 27 1.09 17.88 0.72
N GLY A 28 0.41 19.01 0.76
CA GLY A 28 -0.19 19.66 -0.41
C GLY A 28 -1.36 18.90 -1.04
N THR A 29 -1.81 17.78 -0.46
CA THR A 29 -2.91 16.99 -1.02
C THR A 29 -4.26 17.63 -0.68
N GLU A 30 -5.08 17.85 -1.70
CA GLU A 30 -6.48 18.26 -1.54
C GLU A 30 -7.37 17.05 -1.20
N SER A 31 -8.36 17.27 -0.35
CA SER A 31 -9.36 16.29 0.07
C SER A 31 -10.69 16.96 0.41
N GLU A 32 -11.72 16.17 0.66
CA GLU A 32 -13.02 16.69 1.14
C GLU A 32 -12.89 17.45 2.48
N ALA A 33 -11.88 17.13 3.28
CA ALA A 33 -11.61 17.80 4.56
C ALA A 33 -10.72 19.05 4.43
N GLY A 34 -10.36 19.45 3.20
CA GLY A 34 -9.47 20.56 2.91
C GLY A 34 -8.11 20.11 2.38
N LYS A 35 -7.21 21.06 2.22
CA LYS A 35 -5.83 20.81 1.75
C LYS A 35 -4.90 20.60 2.95
N SER A 36 -4.07 19.57 2.88
CA SER A 36 -3.01 19.37 3.88
C SER A 36 -1.90 20.41 3.71
N ASP A 37 -1.24 20.74 4.83
CA ASP A 37 -0.15 21.72 4.85
C ASP A 37 1.01 21.33 3.94
N GLY A 38 1.77 22.34 3.51
CA GLY A 38 2.91 22.18 2.63
C GLY A 38 2.52 22.02 1.16
N GLU A 39 3.48 21.58 0.36
CA GLU A 39 3.33 21.43 -1.09
C GLU A 39 3.85 20.08 -1.56
N PHE A 40 3.24 19.54 -2.61
CA PHE A 40 3.69 18.32 -3.27
C PHE A 40 5.11 18.51 -3.85
N ASP A 41 6.04 17.60 -3.49
CA ASP A 41 7.44 17.67 -3.88
C ASP A 41 7.93 16.40 -4.60
N GLN A 42 7.07 15.81 -5.41
CA GLN A 42 7.40 14.66 -6.27
C GLN A 42 8.01 13.47 -5.52
N GLY A 43 7.59 13.26 -4.28
CA GLY A 43 8.04 12.15 -3.44
C GLY A 43 9.26 12.46 -2.56
N ARG A 44 9.88 13.64 -2.66
CA ARG A 44 11.08 13.96 -1.87
C ARG A 44 10.74 14.32 -0.42
N ASN A 45 9.98 15.38 -0.22
CA ASN A 45 9.60 15.84 1.11
C ASN A 45 8.42 15.05 1.70
N GLU A 46 7.64 14.32 0.88
CA GLU A 46 6.64 13.36 1.33
C GLU A 46 7.23 12.26 2.23
N LYS A 47 8.55 12.09 2.22
CA LYS A 47 9.29 11.29 3.19
C LYS A 47 8.93 11.65 4.62
N LEU A 48 8.84 12.95 4.94
CA LEU A 48 8.55 13.41 6.29
C LEU A 48 7.14 13.02 6.73
N ASP A 49 6.19 12.99 5.80
CA ASP A 49 4.80 12.62 6.08
C ASP A 49 4.69 11.12 6.35
N VAL A 50 5.41 10.29 5.57
CA VAL A 50 5.47 8.83 5.78
C VAL A 50 6.11 8.50 7.13
N LEU A 51 7.26 9.10 7.43
CA LEU A 51 7.95 8.87 8.70
C LEU A 51 7.11 9.32 9.89
N ALA A 52 6.50 10.51 9.82
CA ALA A 52 5.61 11.00 10.87
C ALA A 52 4.40 10.07 11.12
N ALA A 53 3.82 9.52 10.05
CA ALA A 53 2.71 8.57 10.18
C ALA A 53 3.16 7.24 10.84
N ILE A 54 4.35 6.75 10.50
CA ILE A 54 4.94 5.54 11.12
C ILE A 54 5.22 5.79 12.61
N ASP A 55 5.90 6.90 12.93
CA ASP A 55 6.21 7.27 14.32
C ASP A 55 4.93 7.46 15.14
N TYR A 56 3.91 8.10 14.57
CA TYR A 56 2.61 8.23 15.23
C TYR A 56 1.98 6.88 15.59
N CYS A 57 2.06 5.90 14.68
CA CYS A 57 1.55 4.56 14.95
C CYS A 57 2.26 3.91 16.14
N PHE A 58 3.57 3.98 16.18
CA PHE A 58 4.34 3.32 17.25
C PHE A 58 4.34 4.12 18.55
N ASP A 59 4.57 5.42 18.49
CA ASP A 59 4.84 6.24 19.67
C ASP A 59 3.58 6.78 20.34
N GLN A 60 2.52 7.05 19.56
CA GLN A 60 1.27 7.60 20.10
C GLN A 60 0.19 6.53 20.25
N LEU A 61 0.09 5.60 19.31
CA LEU A 61 -0.94 4.57 19.31
C LEU A 61 -0.46 3.22 19.88
N ASN A 62 0.85 3.09 20.18
CA ASN A 62 1.47 1.86 20.68
C ASN A 62 1.16 0.62 19.80
N VAL A 63 1.11 0.80 18.49
CA VAL A 63 0.86 -0.29 17.53
C VAL A 63 2.01 -1.29 17.60
N LYS A 64 1.70 -2.58 17.71
CA LYS A 64 2.71 -3.66 17.77
C LYS A 64 3.01 -4.25 16.40
N ASP A 65 1.99 -4.38 15.57
CA ASP A 65 2.09 -4.96 14.23
C ASP A 65 1.59 -3.94 13.21
N LEU A 66 2.52 -3.28 12.53
CA LEU A 66 2.23 -2.30 11.49
C LEU A 66 2.51 -2.89 10.12
N TYR A 67 1.57 -2.71 9.22
CA TYR A 67 1.68 -3.04 7.80
C TYR A 67 1.45 -1.76 7.00
N VAL A 68 2.21 -1.56 5.94
CA VAL A 68 2.07 -0.37 5.10
C VAL A 68 1.42 -0.75 3.79
N VAL A 69 0.32 -0.09 3.45
CA VAL A 69 -0.38 -0.25 2.17
C VAL A 69 -0.18 1.01 1.34
N GLY A 70 0.51 0.88 0.23
CA GLY A 70 0.64 1.93 -0.77
C GLY A 70 -0.25 1.67 -1.99
N TRP A 71 -0.75 2.72 -2.63
CA TRP A 71 -1.42 2.64 -3.92
C TRP A 71 -0.83 3.65 -4.88
N SER A 72 -0.50 3.21 -6.11
CA SER A 72 0.08 4.07 -7.14
C SER A 72 1.32 4.81 -6.61
N PHE A 73 1.35 6.13 -6.64
CA PHE A 73 2.42 6.95 -6.04
C PHE A 73 2.73 6.56 -4.58
N GLY A 74 1.72 6.17 -3.80
CA GLY A 74 1.91 5.70 -2.42
C GLY A 74 2.78 4.44 -2.32
N THR A 75 2.85 3.60 -3.37
CA THR A 75 3.74 2.44 -3.39
C THR A 75 5.21 2.85 -3.48
N GLU A 76 5.51 3.90 -4.23
CA GLU A 76 6.86 4.44 -4.35
C GLU A 76 7.32 5.06 -3.04
N LEU A 77 6.43 5.80 -2.35
CA LEU A 77 6.71 6.33 -1.02
C LEU A 77 6.97 5.21 -0.01
N ALA A 78 6.18 4.14 -0.05
CA ALA A 78 6.37 2.98 0.82
C ALA A 78 7.72 2.30 0.56
N LEU A 79 8.08 2.03 -0.69
CA LEU A 79 9.35 1.41 -1.07
C LEU A 79 10.56 2.28 -0.69
N LYS A 80 10.44 3.60 -0.81
CA LYS A 80 11.55 4.53 -0.53
C LYS A 80 11.72 4.85 0.95
N TYR A 81 10.66 4.84 1.74
CA TYR A 81 10.72 5.46 3.07
C TYR A 81 10.17 4.61 4.22
N ALA A 82 9.40 3.54 3.95
CA ALA A 82 8.88 2.68 5.02
C ALA A 82 9.93 1.65 5.51
N HIS A 83 11.13 2.11 5.77
CA HIS A 83 12.28 1.25 6.12
C HIS A 83 12.32 0.87 7.61
N ASP A 84 11.45 1.41 8.47
CA ASP A 84 11.42 1.08 9.89
C ASP A 84 11.29 -0.44 10.09
N ALA A 85 12.24 -1.01 10.82
CA ALA A 85 12.32 -2.47 11.04
C ALA A 85 11.12 -3.04 11.82
N ARG A 86 10.32 -2.20 12.47
CA ARG A 86 9.10 -2.60 13.17
C ARG A 86 7.92 -2.87 12.23
N ILE A 87 7.98 -2.41 10.96
CA ILE A 87 6.98 -2.70 9.94
C ILE A 87 7.09 -4.17 9.54
N LYS A 88 5.97 -4.88 9.45
CA LYS A 88 5.92 -6.32 9.18
C LYS A 88 5.98 -6.67 7.69
N ALA A 89 5.30 -5.91 6.86
CA ALA A 89 5.26 -6.11 5.41
C ALA A 89 4.78 -4.85 4.68
N LEU A 90 5.06 -4.81 3.37
CA LEU A 90 4.44 -3.87 2.44
C LEU A 90 3.37 -4.56 1.60
N ILE A 91 2.29 -3.85 1.32
CA ILE A 91 1.26 -4.25 0.35
C ILE A 91 1.17 -3.12 -0.68
N LEU A 92 1.50 -3.43 -1.91
CA LEU A 92 1.61 -2.48 -3.01
C LEU A 92 0.46 -2.69 -3.99
N LEU A 93 -0.37 -1.68 -4.16
CA LEU A 93 -1.49 -1.70 -5.09
C LEU A 93 -1.15 -0.89 -6.34
N SER A 94 -1.14 -1.53 -7.50
CA SER A 94 -0.78 -0.88 -8.78
C SER A 94 0.55 -0.11 -8.70
N PRO A 95 1.67 -0.74 -8.34
CA PRO A 95 2.96 -0.06 -8.23
C PRO A 95 3.47 0.38 -9.60
N PRO A 96 3.64 1.69 -9.88
CA PRO A 96 4.13 2.16 -11.18
C PRO A 96 5.64 1.99 -11.33
N LEU A 97 6.39 1.99 -10.24
CA LEU A 97 7.85 1.86 -10.15
C LEU A 97 8.61 2.88 -11.03
N ILE A 98 8.04 4.07 -11.24
CA ILE A 98 8.63 5.14 -12.07
C ILE A 98 9.74 5.86 -11.31
N ALA A 99 9.48 6.24 -10.06
CA ALA A 99 10.42 6.93 -9.19
C ALA A 99 11.19 5.98 -8.25
N THR A 100 10.87 4.69 -8.24
CA THR A 100 11.56 3.66 -7.45
C THR A 100 12.88 3.28 -8.12
N SER A 101 13.99 3.51 -7.46
CA SER A 101 15.33 3.18 -7.97
C SER A 101 15.71 1.71 -7.75
N ASP A 102 16.79 1.28 -8.39
CA ASP A 102 17.34 -0.06 -8.14
C ASP A 102 17.93 -0.17 -6.72
N GLU A 103 18.39 0.92 -6.13
CA GLU A 103 18.85 0.98 -4.74
C GLU A 103 17.69 0.77 -3.76
N ASP A 104 16.52 1.38 -4.01
CA ASP A 104 15.32 1.16 -3.21
C ASP A 104 14.93 -0.32 -3.23
N LEU A 105 14.94 -0.95 -4.40
CA LEU A 105 14.64 -2.38 -4.55
C LEU A 105 15.71 -3.27 -3.90
N ALA A 106 16.99 -2.92 -4.02
CA ALA A 106 18.10 -3.64 -3.40
C ALA A 106 18.04 -3.59 -1.87
N PHE A 107 17.60 -2.47 -1.29
CA PHE A 107 17.33 -2.38 0.15
C PHE A 107 16.35 -3.48 0.57
N TRP A 108 15.18 -3.59 -0.09
CA TRP A 108 14.16 -4.57 0.26
C TRP A 108 14.58 -6.00 0.01
N ALA A 109 15.36 -6.26 -1.05
CA ALA A 109 15.93 -7.58 -1.30
C ALA A 109 16.85 -8.05 -0.16
N LYS A 110 17.62 -7.13 0.42
CA LYS A 110 18.51 -7.41 1.57
C LYS A 110 17.74 -7.47 2.88
N ASP A 111 16.76 -6.63 3.08
CA ASP A 111 15.93 -6.59 4.28
C ASP A 111 15.11 -7.87 4.46
N GLY A 112 14.57 -8.43 3.40
CA GLY A 112 13.89 -9.72 3.35
C GLY A 112 12.46 -9.72 3.88
N ARG A 113 11.93 -8.60 4.40
CA ARG A 113 10.52 -8.53 4.83
C ARG A 113 9.58 -8.72 3.64
N PRO A 114 8.41 -9.35 3.84
CA PRO A 114 7.48 -9.62 2.75
C PRO A 114 6.97 -8.35 2.07
N ILE A 115 6.92 -8.40 0.75
CA ILE A 115 6.24 -7.41 -0.09
C ILE A 115 5.21 -8.16 -0.92
N ILE A 116 3.96 -7.71 -0.86
CA ILE A 116 2.88 -8.23 -1.69
C ILE A 116 2.50 -7.16 -2.71
N ALA A 117 2.71 -7.43 -3.98
CA ALA A 117 2.40 -6.50 -5.06
C ALA A 117 1.20 -6.99 -5.87
N LEU A 118 0.08 -6.29 -5.81
CA LEU A 118 -1.08 -6.53 -6.66
C LEU A 118 -0.92 -5.71 -7.94
N VAL A 119 -0.75 -6.40 -9.06
CA VAL A 119 -0.50 -5.76 -10.35
C VAL A 119 -1.70 -6.00 -11.27
N PRO A 120 -2.44 -4.94 -11.64
CA PRO A 120 -3.58 -5.06 -12.55
C PRO A 120 -3.14 -5.47 -13.95
N GLU A 121 -3.88 -6.41 -14.58
CA GLU A 121 -3.62 -6.82 -15.96
C GLU A 121 -3.64 -5.66 -16.95
N HIS A 122 -4.56 -4.72 -16.74
CA HIS A 122 -4.76 -3.56 -17.62
C HIS A 122 -4.29 -2.26 -16.96
N ASP A 123 -3.17 -2.32 -16.23
CA ASP A 123 -2.56 -1.11 -15.66
C ASP A 123 -1.97 -0.24 -16.76
N ASP A 124 -2.19 1.08 -16.64
CA ASP A 124 -1.70 2.07 -17.62
C ASP A 124 -0.21 2.39 -17.43
N TYR A 125 0.36 2.10 -16.26
CA TYR A 125 1.74 2.43 -15.90
C TYR A 125 2.66 1.22 -15.94
N LEU A 126 2.29 0.12 -15.31
CA LEU A 126 3.12 -1.08 -15.22
C LEU A 126 2.27 -2.34 -15.29
N LYS A 127 2.43 -3.09 -16.36
CA LYS A 127 1.78 -4.38 -16.56
C LYS A 127 2.53 -5.53 -15.87
N PRO A 128 1.86 -6.68 -15.63
CA PRO A 128 2.47 -7.81 -14.93
C PRO A 128 3.83 -8.26 -15.45
N GLU A 129 4.01 -8.36 -16.79
CA GLU A 129 5.30 -8.80 -17.34
C GLU A 129 6.43 -7.83 -16.99
N ALA A 130 6.17 -6.53 -17.06
CA ALA A 130 7.16 -5.51 -16.73
C ALA A 130 7.42 -5.44 -15.22
N ALA A 131 6.39 -5.66 -14.39
CA ALA A 131 6.53 -5.75 -12.95
C ALA A 131 7.44 -6.93 -12.56
N ARG A 132 7.23 -8.12 -13.14
CA ARG A 132 8.10 -9.29 -12.92
C ARG A 132 9.57 -9.01 -13.22
N VAL A 133 9.85 -8.29 -14.30
CA VAL A 133 11.22 -7.88 -14.64
C VAL A 133 11.79 -6.96 -13.57
N ARG A 134 11.02 -5.95 -13.14
CA ARG A 134 11.46 -5.00 -12.11
C ARG A 134 11.68 -5.67 -10.76
N PHE A 135 10.81 -6.57 -10.34
CA PHE A 135 10.91 -7.28 -9.08
C PHE A 135 11.80 -8.53 -9.11
N SER A 136 12.35 -8.92 -10.26
CA SER A 136 13.14 -10.16 -10.41
C SER A 136 14.33 -10.27 -9.45
N LYS A 137 14.88 -9.14 -9.00
CA LYS A 137 16.00 -9.09 -8.07
C LYS A 137 15.56 -8.98 -6.59
N VAL A 138 14.26 -8.99 -6.31
CA VAL A 138 13.71 -8.84 -4.96
C VAL A 138 12.97 -10.11 -4.56
N PRO A 139 13.65 -11.13 -4.03
CA PRO A 139 13.10 -12.48 -3.86
C PRO A 139 11.96 -12.57 -2.85
N ASN A 140 11.81 -11.58 -2.00
CA ASN A 140 10.75 -11.46 -0.99
C ASN A 140 9.49 -10.74 -1.51
N VAL A 141 9.42 -10.40 -2.80
CA VAL A 141 8.19 -9.91 -3.44
C VAL A 141 7.34 -11.09 -3.89
N LYS A 142 6.10 -11.10 -3.42
CA LYS A 142 5.04 -11.92 -3.97
C LYS A 142 4.20 -11.07 -4.90
N GLU A 143 4.37 -11.24 -6.20
CA GLU A 143 3.55 -10.59 -7.21
C GLU A 143 2.24 -11.37 -7.41
N ILE A 144 1.14 -10.65 -7.50
CA ILE A 144 -0.20 -11.16 -7.77
C ILE A 144 -0.74 -10.42 -8.98
N ASP A 145 -0.78 -11.11 -10.12
CA ASP A 145 -1.44 -10.60 -11.32
C ASP A 145 -2.94 -10.65 -11.11
N VAL A 146 -3.63 -9.54 -11.37
CA VAL A 146 -5.08 -9.48 -11.18
C VAL A 146 -5.79 -9.34 -12.54
N PRO A 147 -6.36 -10.43 -13.07
CA PRO A 147 -7.04 -10.42 -14.36
C PRO A 147 -8.21 -9.43 -14.40
N GLY A 148 -8.36 -8.73 -15.51
CA GLY A 148 -9.41 -7.74 -15.74
C GLY A 148 -9.31 -6.45 -14.91
N ALA A 149 -8.39 -6.38 -13.95
CA ALA A 149 -8.21 -5.19 -13.13
C ALA A 149 -7.54 -4.07 -13.93
N LYS A 150 -7.89 -2.83 -13.53
CA LYS A 150 -7.26 -1.59 -13.99
C LYS A 150 -6.65 -0.87 -12.80
N HIS A 151 -5.80 0.13 -13.08
CA HIS A 151 -5.05 0.91 -12.09
C HIS A 151 -5.88 1.37 -10.89
N LEU A 152 -7.13 1.76 -11.11
CA LEU A 152 -7.99 2.38 -10.09
C LEU A 152 -8.83 1.39 -9.28
N TRP A 153 -8.77 0.08 -9.52
CA TRP A 153 -9.53 -0.93 -8.77
C TRP A 153 -11.04 -0.66 -8.71
N VAL A 154 -11.62 -0.24 -9.83
CA VAL A 154 -13.03 0.17 -9.90
C VAL A 154 -13.97 -1.03 -9.80
N GLY A 155 -15.02 -0.86 -9.01
CA GLY A 155 -16.08 -1.87 -8.80
C GLY A 155 -15.92 -2.68 -7.52
N GLU A 156 -17.03 -3.13 -6.96
CA GLU A 156 -17.04 -3.90 -5.71
C GLU A 156 -16.23 -5.19 -5.78
N PRO A 157 -16.26 -5.98 -6.87
CA PRO A 157 -15.43 -7.19 -6.94
C PRO A 157 -13.94 -6.90 -6.81
N MET A 158 -13.44 -5.81 -7.42
CA MET A 158 -12.03 -5.43 -7.34
C MET A 158 -11.65 -4.92 -5.96
N VAL A 159 -12.53 -4.14 -5.34
CA VAL A 159 -12.32 -3.71 -3.95
C VAL A 159 -12.32 -4.89 -3.00
N TYR A 160 -13.28 -5.81 -3.12
CA TYR A 160 -13.35 -7.02 -2.30
C TYR A 160 -12.08 -7.87 -2.43
N LEU A 161 -11.58 -8.03 -3.66
CA LEU A 161 -10.32 -8.73 -3.92
C LEU A 161 -9.15 -8.04 -3.18
N VAL A 162 -9.00 -6.72 -3.31
CA VAL A 162 -7.94 -5.97 -2.63
C VAL A 162 -8.05 -6.12 -1.12
N LEU A 163 -9.24 -5.96 -0.54
CA LEU A 163 -9.45 -6.13 0.90
C LEU A 163 -9.13 -7.56 1.36
N SER A 164 -9.51 -8.55 0.57
CA SER A 164 -9.21 -9.96 0.87
C SER A 164 -7.71 -10.25 0.84
N GLU A 165 -6.95 -9.70 -0.13
CA GLU A 165 -5.50 -9.87 -0.15
C GLU A 165 -4.81 -9.12 1.01
N ILE A 166 -5.31 -7.96 1.43
CA ILE A 166 -4.84 -7.28 2.65
C ILE A 166 -5.07 -8.17 3.87
N VAL A 167 -6.28 -8.71 4.04
CA VAL A 167 -6.61 -9.58 5.19
C VAL A 167 -5.82 -10.88 5.16
N LYS A 168 -5.56 -11.44 3.99
CA LYS A 168 -4.73 -12.64 3.84
C LYS A 168 -3.31 -12.46 4.37
N VAL A 169 -2.76 -11.26 4.28
CA VAL A 169 -1.45 -10.93 4.82
C VAL A 169 -1.50 -10.67 6.33
N ILE A 170 -2.51 -9.93 6.79
CA ILE A 170 -2.55 -9.39 8.16
C ILE A 170 -3.26 -10.34 9.13
N ALA A 171 -4.39 -10.92 8.71
CA ALA A 171 -5.27 -11.71 9.55
C ALA A 171 -5.91 -12.88 8.76
N PRO A 172 -5.12 -13.84 8.25
CA PRO A 172 -5.61 -14.88 7.33
C PRO A 172 -6.74 -15.74 7.90
N SER A 173 -6.82 -15.86 9.22
CA SER A 173 -7.91 -16.60 9.89
C SER A 173 -9.27 -15.89 9.80
N ARG A 174 -9.33 -14.67 9.31
CA ARG A 174 -10.55 -13.89 9.12
C ARG A 174 -11.15 -14.02 7.70
N LEU A 175 -10.52 -14.82 6.85
CA LEU A 175 -11.04 -15.12 5.50
C LEU A 175 -11.98 -16.35 5.53
N PRO A 176 -12.99 -16.40 4.62
CA PRO A 176 -13.35 -15.33 3.67
C PRO A 176 -13.99 -14.12 4.34
N LEU A 177 -13.85 -12.95 3.75
CA LEU A 177 -14.57 -11.76 4.21
C LEU A 177 -16.07 -11.92 3.93
N PRO A 178 -16.95 -11.34 4.77
CA PRO A 178 -18.38 -11.25 4.45
C PRO A 178 -18.61 -10.49 3.14
N GLU A 179 -19.58 -10.92 2.33
CA GLU A 179 -19.91 -10.26 1.07
C GLU A 179 -20.68 -8.95 1.28
N GLU A 180 -21.39 -8.83 2.40
CA GLU A 180 -22.17 -7.64 2.77
C GLU A 180 -21.79 -7.16 4.18
N ILE A 181 -21.82 -5.82 4.35
CA ILE A 181 -21.75 -5.13 5.64
C ILE A 181 -23.06 -4.38 5.83
#